data_b1268f777cd4a54074c78cf4a75a52c5
#
_entry.id   b1268f777cd4a54074c78cf4a75a52c5
#
_cell.length_a   1.000
_cell.length_b   1.000
_cell.length_c   1.000
_cell.angle_alpha   90.00
_cell.angle_beta   90.00
_cell.angle_gamma   90.00
#
_symmetry.space_group_name_H-M   'P 1'
#
loop_
_entity.id
_entity.type
_entity.pdbx_description
1 polymer ?
#
loop_
_entity_poly.entity_id
_entity_poly.type
_entity_poly.pdbx_seq_one_letter_code
_entity_poly.pdbx_strand_id
1 'polypeptide(L)'
;MENISSALLDWFYKNHRILPFRTDPSPYHVWLSEIMLQQTRVSAALPYYERFLAALPDIPALAACEEEKLHKLWEGLGYYSRVRNLQKAARIVCEQYGGQLPADYDALRALPGIGDYTAGAVASISFGIPVPAVDGNVLRVFSRLYNDPAAVTEPAVKKAFTARVMEHQPPDAPGDYNQALMELGALVCVPNGAPLCEKCPLAHLCAARAAGTALELPRKAAPKPRRLQPVTLALLESPAGFLLQQRPQKGLLAGLWQPVLWEGETLAAGEVLARLQAMGVNTGTAAPEALPAAKHIFSHIEWHMSGILLHVPAQDAPAGCVWASREALQAEYTLPGAFKSYKKLMV
;
A
#
# COMPACT_ATOMS: atom_id res chain seq x y z
N MET A 1 -1.32 -35.08 -20.10
CA MET A 1 -0.56 -33.86 -19.71
C MET A 1 -0.58 -33.78 -18.19
N GLU A 2 0.58 -33.73 -17.56
CA GLU A 2 0.65 -33.53 -16.12
C GLU A 2 -0.07 -32.24 -15.78
N ASN A 3 -0.92 -32.30 -14.75
CA ASN A 3 -1.80 -31.20 -14.39
C ASN A 3 -1.03 -30.19 -13.49
N ILE A 4 -0.78 -28.99 -14.02
CA ILE A 4 -0.12 -27.89 -13.28
C ILE A 4 -0.75 -27.70 -11.90
N SER A 5 -2.08 -27.76 -11.81
CA SER A 5 -2.81 -27.57 -10.56
C SER A 5 -2.50 -28.65 -9.54
N SER A 6 -2.47 -29.91 -9.91
CA SER A 6 -2.21 -31.01 -8.97
C SER A 6 -0.82 -30.88 -8.33
N ALA A 7 0.24 -30.78 -9.17
CA ALA A 7 1.61 -30.62 -8.66
C ALA A 7 1.77 -29.36 -7.78
N LEU A 8 1.10 -28.27 -8.14
CA LEU A 8 1.14 -27.02 -7.40
C LEU A 8 0.42 -27.12 -6.06
N LEU A 9 -0.79 -27.72 -6.02
CA LEU A 9 -1.57 -27.87 -4.79
C LEU A 9 -0.91 -28.86 -3.82
N ASP A 10 -0.38 -29.98 -4.32
CA ASP A 10 0.38 -30.94 -3.49
C ASP A 10 1.58 -30.29 -2.80
N TRP A 11 2.26 -29.41 -3.51
CA TRP A 11 3.35 -28.62 -2.94
C TRP A 11 2.83 -27.59 -1.92
N PHE A 12 1.77 -26.87 -2.25
CA PHE A 12 1.20 -25.81 -1.43
C PHE A 12 0.78 -26.35 -0.06
N TYR A 13 0.03 -27.42 0.00
CA TYR A 13 -0.43 -28.03 1.25
C TYR A 13 0.71 -28.47 2.19
N LYS A 14 1.89 -28.75 1.64
CA LYS A 14 3.08 -29.15 2.44
C LYS A 14 3.99 -27.99 2.81
N ASN A 15 3.95 -26.89 2.07
CA ASN A 15 5.00 -25.85 2.14
C ASN A 15 4.52 -24.44 2.40
N HIS A 16 3.20 -24.18 2.39
CA HIS A 16 2.68 -22.83 2.58
C HIS A 16 2.98 -22.30 3.99
N ARG A 17 3.21 -20.99 4.07
CA ARG A 17 3.39 -20.30 5.36
C ARG A 17 2.07 -20.28 6.13
N ILE A 18 2.14 -20.53 7.43
CA ILE A 18 1.02 -20.33 8.35
C ILE A 18 0.90 -18.82 8.58
N LEU A 19 -0.21 -18.24 8.14
CA LEU A 19 -0.49 -16.81 8.24
C LEU A 19 -1.89 -16.61 8.85
N PRO A 20 -2.11 -15.62 9.71
CA PRO A 20 -3.39 -15.42 10.40
C PRO A 20 -4.60 -15.40 9.46
N PHE A 21 -4.49 -14.72 8.33
CA PHE A 21 -5.55 -14.62 7.32
C PHE A 21 -5.71 -15.87 6.43
N ARG A 22 -4.89 -16.91 6.65
CA ARG A 22 -5.03 -18.26 6.06
C ARG A 22 -5.63 -19.25 7.04
N THR A 23 -5.35 -19.07 8.33
CA THR A 23 -5.92 -19.94 9.39
C THR A 23 -7.37 -19.58 9.68
N ASP A 24 -7.74 -18.32 9.49
CA ASP A 24 -9.11 -17.83 9.53
C ASP A 24 -9.39 -17.01 8.25
N PRO A 25 -9.78 -17.68 7.14
CA PRO A 25 -9.99 -17.05 5.85
C PRO A 25 -11.39 -16.42 5.70
N SER A 26 -11.91 -15.80 6.77
CA SER A 26 -13.16 -15.05 6.68
C SER A 26 -13.06 -13.95 5.62
N PRO A 27 -14.17 -13.57 4.95
CA PRO A 27 -14.12 -12.57 3.88
C PRO A 27 -13.49 -11.24 4.30
N TYR A 28 -13.73 -10.79 5.53
CA TYR A 28 -13.13 -9.56 6.06
C TYR A 28 -11.61 -9.72 6.25
N HIS A 29 -11.17 -10.83 6.80
CA HIS A 29 -9.75 -11.11 7.07
C HIS A 29 -8.95 -11.21 5.77
N VAL A 30 -9.48 -11.91 4.77
CA VAL A 30 -8.85 -12.01 3.45
C VAL A 30 -8.81 -10.64 2.79
N TRP A 31 -9.93 -9.91 2.75
CA TRP A 31 -9.98 -8.58 2.14
C TRP A 31 -8.99 -7.61 2.80
N LEU A 32 -8.97 -7.53 4.13
CA LEU A 32 -8.05 -6.68 4.87
C LEU A 32 -6.58 -7.02 4.55
N SER A 33 -6.24 -8.31 4.60
CA SER A 33 -4.87 -8.75 4.30
C SER A 33 -4.46 -8.42 2.87
N GLU A 34 -5.32 -8.65 1.89
CA GLU A 34 -5.05 -8.34 0.49
C GLU A 34 -4.79 -6.84 0.25
N ILE A 35 -5.56 -5.97 0.91
CA ILE A 35 -5.34 -4.53 0.84
C ILE A 35 -4.03 -4.13 1.55
N MET A 36 -3.71 -4.71 2.70
CA MET A 36 -2.46 -4.43 3.42
C MET A 36 -1.22 -4.90 2.66
N LEU A 37 -1.32 -6.04 1.98
CA LEU A 37 -0.21 -6.65 1.24
C LEU A 37 0.06 -5.99 -0.12
N GLN A 38 -0.82 -5.10 -0.61
CA GLN A 38 -0.53 -4.31 -1.80
C GLN A 38 0.76 -3.50 -1.61
N GLN A 39 1.82 -3.86 -2.35
CA GLN A 39 3.15 -3.24 -2.29
C GLN A 39 3.82 -3.27 -0.89
N THR A 40 3.36 -4.13 0.00
CA THR A 40 3.92 -4.32 1.35
C THR A 40 4.29 -5.79 1.55
N ARG A 41 5.47 -6.06 2.10
CA ARG A 41 5.90 -7.43 2.41
C ARG A 41 5.09 -7.99 3.57
N VAL A 42 4.83 -9.29 3.56
CA VAL A 42 4.08 -9.99 4.62
C VAL A 42 4.64 -9.71 6.00
N SER A 43 5.94 -9.84 6.21
CA SER A 43 6.60 -9.60 7.51
C SER A 43 6.41 -8.16 8.03
N ALA A 44 6.29 -7.18 7.13
CA ALA A 44 6.04 -5.80 7.51
C ALA A 44 4.54 -5.54 7.78
N ALA A 45 3.65 -6.24 7.10
CA ALA A 45 2.21 -6.05 7.23
C ALA A 45 1.60 -6.73 8.46
N LEU A 46 2.13 -7.90 8.89
CA LEU A 46 1.56 -8.70 9.98
C LEU A 46 1.31 -7.93 11.28
N PRO A 47 2.25 -7.15 11.84
CA PRO A 47 1.98 -6.39 13.07
C PRO A 47 0.87 -5.35 12.92
N TYR A 48 0.69 -4.82 11.69
CA TYR A 48 -0.40 -3.90 11.39
C TYR A 48 -1.74 -4.63 11.28
N TYR A 49 -1.74 -5.78 10.66
CA TYR A 49 -2.92 -6.62 10.51
C TYR A 49 -3.50 -7.02 11.88
N GLU A 50 -2.67 -7.52 12.77
CA GLU A 50 -3.07 -7.92 14.13
C GLU A 50 -3.61 -6.73 14.93
N ARG A 51 -2.89 -5.58 14.93
CA ARG A 51 -3.33 -4.37 15.61
C ARG A 51 -4.62 -3.80 15.03
N PHE A 52 -4.79 -3.85 13.71
CA PHE A 52 -5.96 -3.34 13.02
C PHE A 52 -7.20 -4.18 13.36
N LEU A 53 -7.09 -5.51 13.34
CA LEU A 53 -8.18 -6.41 13.73
C LEU A 53 -8.54 -6.31 15.21
N ALA A 54 -7.56 -6.13 16.09
CA ALA A 54 -7.84 -5.91 17.51
C ALA A 54 -8.66 -4.63 17.76
N ALA A 55 -8.44 -3.58 16.93
CA ALA A 55 -9.15 -2.31 17.06
C ALA A 55 -10.46 -2.28 16.26
N LEU A 56 -10.54 -2.97 15.14
CA LEU A 56 -11.63 -2.96 14.16
C LEU A 56 -11.90 -4.42 13.73
N PRO A 57 -12.59 -5.20 14.56
CA PRO A 57 -12.72 -6.66 14.38
C PRO A 57 -13.63 -7.07 13.22
N ASP A 58 -14.46 -6.15 12.72
CA ASP A 58 -15.45 -6.43 11.69
C ASP A 58 -15.66 -5.22 10.75
N ILE A 59 -16.45 -5.43 9.70
CA ILE A 59 -16.78 -4.40 8.70
C ILE A 59 -17.59 -3.24 9.31
N PRO A 60 -18.58 -3.46 10.18
CA PRO A 60 -19.28 -2.37 10.87
C PRO A 60 -18.35 -1.49 11.72
N ALA A 61 -17.45 -2.08 12.48
CA ALA A 61 -16.45 -1.33 13.26
C ALA A 61 -15.54 -0.48 12.38
N LEU A 62 -15.09 -1.04 11.25
CA LEU A 62 -14.29 -0.31 10.25
C LEU A 62 -15.08 0.84 9.61
N ALA A 63 -16.35 0.61 9.26
CA ALA A 63 -17.23 1.62 8.65
C ALA A 63 -17.46 2.82 9.56
N ALA A 64 -17.62 2.56 10.87
CA ALA A 64 -17.91 3.56 11.89
C ALA A 64 -16.65 4.25 12.46
N CYS A 65 -15.44 3.77 12.12
CA CYS A 65 -14.20 4.30 12.69
C CYS A 65 -13.99 5.77 12.31
N GLU A 66 -13.55 6.58 13.28
CA GLU A 66 -13.10 7.96 13.03
C GLU A 66 -11.89 7.99 12.10
N GLU A 67 -11.83 8.98 11.21
CA GLU A 67 -10.81 9.06 10.15
C GLU A 67 -9.39 9.19 10.73
N GLU A 68 -9.20 9.99 11.78
CA GLU A 68 -7.92 10.17 12.45
C GLU A 68 -7.42 8.86 13.08
N LYS A 69 -8.30 8.15 13.80
CA LYS A 69 -7.98 6.82 14.37
C LYS A 69 -7.64 5.82 13.29
N LEU A 70 -8.38 5.82 12.18
CA LEU A 70 -8.14 4.94 11.04
C LEU A 70 -6.76 5.20 10.41
N HIS A 71 -6.43 6.47 10.17
CA HIS A 71 -5.12 6.86 9.66
C HIS A 71 -4.00 6.46 10.63
N LYS A 72 -4.23 6.60 11.94
CA LYS A 72 -3.24 6.23 12.97
C LYS A 72 -2.97 4.72 12.99
N LEU A 73 -4.00 3.89 12.88
CA LEU A 73 -3.85 2.43 12.76
C LEU A 73 -3.06 2.01 11.50
N TRP A 74 -3.09 2.86 10.45
CA TRP A 74 -2.41 2.61 9.18
C TRP A 74 -1.03 3.28 9.08
N GLU A 75 -0.64 4.11 10.08
CA GLU A 75 0.60 4.89 10.04
C GLU A 75 1.83 3.99 9.88
N GLY A 76 2.60 4.23 8.81
CA GLY A 76 3.79 3.45 8.46
C GLY A 76 3.62 2.49 7.28
N LEU A 77 2.39 2.04 6.97
CA LEU A 77 2.14 1.20 5.79
C LEU A 77 2.21 1.97 4.45
N GLY A 78 1.98 3.29 4.49
CA GLY A 78 1.94 4.12 3.29
C GLY A 78 0.71 3.87 2.40
N TYR A 79 0.65 4.57 1.26
CA TYR A 79 -0.48 4.46 0.32
C TYR A 79 -1.84 4.58 1.02
N TYR A 80 -2.05 5.66 1.74
CA TYR A 80 -3.25 5.88 2.59
C TYR A 80 -4.57 5.87 1.83
N SER A 81 -4.54 6.02 0.49
CA SER A 81 -5.72 5.79 -0.35
C SER A 81 -6.30 4.38 -0.17
N ARG A 82 -5.47 3.39 0.19
CA ARG A 82 -5.93 2.02 0.46
C ARG A 82 -6.89 1.98 1.64
N VAL A 83 -6.49 2.52 2.78
CA VAL A 83 -7.32 2.48 3.99
C VAL A 83 -8.56 3.37 3.87
N ARG A 84 -8.46 4.50 3.18
CA ARG A 84 -9.64 5.33 2.89
C ARG A 84 -10.64 4.62 1.97
N ASN A 85 -10.17 3.95 0.94
CA ASN A 85 -11.04 3.16 0.08
C ASN A 85 -11.61 1.95 0.82
N LEU A 86 -10.81 1.29 1.68
CA LEU A 86 -11.26 0.21 2.54
C LEU A 86 -12.44 0.64 3.41
N GLN A 87 -12.36 1.81 4.07
CA GLN A 87 -13.46 2.35 4.86
C GLN A 87 -14.68 2.74 4.02
N LYS A 88 -14.46 3.40 2.86
CA LYS A 88 -15.56 3.72 1.95
C LYS A 88 -16.30 2.47 1.49
N ALA A 89 -15.57 1.43 1.14
CA ALA A 89 -16.16 0.13 0.78
C ALA A 89 -16.91 -0.49 1.97
N ALA A 90 -16.33 -0.44 3.18
CA ALA A 90 -16.99 -0.93 4.39
C ALA A 90 -18.35 -0.26 4.66
N ARG A 91 -18.45 1.06 4.46
CA ARG A 91 -19.71 1.80 4.56
C ARG A 91 -20.74 1.31 3.54
N ILE A 92 -20.34 1.15 2.28
CA ILE A 92 -21.22 0.59 1.24
C ILE A 92 -21.66 -0.84 1.58
N VAL A 93 -20.74 -1.66 2.10
CA VAL A 93 -21.07 -3.04 2.52
C VAL A 93 -22.07 -3.05 3.68
N CYS A 94 -21.96 -2.14 4.63
CA CYS A 94 -22.97 -1.99 5.69
C CYS A 94 -24.33 -1.55 5.15
N GLU A 95 -24.36 -0.57 4.24
CA GLU A 95 -25.57 0.01 3.67
C GLU A 95 -26.31 -0.94 2.73
N GLN A 96 -25.58 -1.66 1.88
CA GLN A 96 -26.15 -2.45 0.77
C GLN A 96 -26.15 -3.95 0.99
N TYR A 97 -25.26 -4.47 1.85
CA TYR A 97 -25.05 -5.91 2.04
C TYR A 97 -25.12 -6.34 3.52
N GLY A 98 -25.71 -5.51 4.40
CA GLY A 98 -25.91 -5.88 5.80
C GLY A 98 -24.62 -6.12 6.60
N GLY A 99 -23.53 -5.47 6.22
CA GLY A 99 -22.22 -5.58 6.90
C GLY A 99 -21.41 -6.82 6.53
N GLN A 100 -21.80 -7.57 5.50
CA GLN A 100 -21.08 -8.75 5.00
C GLN A 100 -20.70 -8.56 3.54
N LEU A 101 -19.49 -8.96 3.16
CA LEU A 101 -19.06 -8.89 1.77
C LEU A 101 -19.94 -9.80 0.89
N PRO A 102 -20.35 -9.32 -0.32
CA PRO A 102 -21.13 -10.13 -1.24
C PRO A 102 -20.32 -11.32 -1.79
N ALA A 103 -20.95 -12.50 -1.85
CA ALA A 103 -20.38 -13.68 -2.47
C ALA A 103 -20.58 -13.63 -4.01
N ASP A 104 -20.12 -12.54 -4.62
CA ASP A 104 -20.21 -12.27 -6.06
C ASP A 104 -19.01 -11.46 -6.52
N TYR A 105 -18.34 -11.90 -7.58
CA TYR A 105 -17.11 -11.29 -8.08
C TYR A 105 -17.33 -9.87 -8.59
N ASP A 106 -18.40 -9.62 -9.35
CA ASP A 106 -18.66 -8.30 -9.94
C ASP A 106 -19.12 -7.31 -8.88
N ALA A 107 -19.92 -7.73 -7.91
CA ALA A 107 -20.29 -6.93 -6.75
C ALA A 107 -19.06 -6.55 -5.91
N LEU A 108 -18.17 -7.49 -5.64
CA LEU A 108 -16.88 -7.20 -4.96
C LEU A 108 -16.05 -6.19 -5.75
N ARG A 109 -15.93 -6.37 -7.07
CA ARG A 109 -15.15 -5.49 -7.94
C ARG A 109 -15.70 -4.07 -8.04
N ALA A 110 -17.00 -3.89 -7.85
CA ALA A 110 -17.65 -2.58 -7.82
C ALA A 110 -17.33 -1.75 -6.57
N LEU A 111 -16.80 -2.37 -5.51
CA LEU A 111 -16.46 -1.68 -4.26
C LEU A 111 -15.20 -0.81 -4.41
N PRO A 112 -15.14 0.36 -3.77
CA PRO A 112 -13.99 1.26 -3.82
C PRO A 112 -12.69 0.56 -3.39
N GLY A 113 -11.66 0.65 -4.24
CA GLY A 113 -10.34 0.09 -3.96
C GLY A 113 -10.19 -1.41 -4.20
N ILE A 114 -11.25 -2.09 -4.62
CA ILE A 114 -11.23 -3.49 -5.02
C ILE A 114 -11.15 -3.57 -6.56
N GLY A 115 -10.00 -4.00 -7.04
CA GLY A 115 -9.79 -4.30 -8.47
C GLY A 115 -9.91 -5.81 -8.75
N ASP A 116 -9.72 -6.19 -10.03
CA ASP A 116 -9.82 -7.58 -10.49
C ASP A 116 -9.05 -8.58 -9.60
N TYR A 117 -7.83 -8.23 -9.18
CA TYR A 117 -7.02 -9.07 -8.31
C TYR A 117 -7.65 -9.29 -6.93
N THR A 118 -7.99 -8.20 -6.23
CA THR A 118 -8.54 -8.30 -4.87
C THR A 118 -9.92 -8.96 -4.88
N ALA A 119 -10.77 -8.63 -5.89
CA ALA A 119 -12.05 -9.31 -6.06
C ALA A 119 -11.84 -10.81 -6.30
N GLY A 120 -10.90 -11.19 -7.17
CA GLY A 120 -10.55 -12.60 -7.42
C GLY A 120 -10.04 -13.33 -6.18
N ALA A 121 -9.19 -12.70 -5.40
CA ALA A 121 -8.67 -13.27 -4.15
C ALA A 121 -9.80 -13.50 -3.12
N VAL A 122 -10.61 -12.49 -2.83
CA VAL A 122 -11.71 -12.62 -1.88
C VAL A 122 -12.76 -13.62 -2.38
N ALA A 123 -13.17 -13.54 -3.64
CA ALA A 123 -14.17 -14.44 -4.22
C ALA A 123 -13.71 -15.91 -4.20
N SER A 124 -12.46 -16.18 -4.55
CA SER A 124 -11.97 -17.56 -4.60
C SER A 124 -11.61 -18.12 -3.23
N ILE A 125 -10.93 -17.33 -2.38
CA ILE A 125 -10.43 -17.82 -1.09
C ILE A 125 -11.56 -17.95 -0.06
N SER A 126 -12.46 -16.94 0.00
CA SER A 126 -13.49 -16.91 1.05
C SER A 126 -14.82 -17.52 0.60
N PHE A 127 -15.11 -17.52 -0.69
CA PHE A 127 -16.41 -17.98 -1.22
C PHE A 127 -16.31 -19.19 -2.18
N GLY A 128 -15.10 -19.65 -2.50
CA GLY A 128 -14.90 -20.79 -3.39
C GLY A 128 -15.32 -20.52 -4.84
N ILE A 129 -15.45 -19.27 -5.26
CA ILE A 129 -15.85 -18.90 -6.62
C ILE A 129 -14.64 -19.11 -7.56
N PRO A 130 -14.78 -19.83 -8.68
CA PRO A 130 -13.67 -20.15 -9.59
C PRO A 130 -13.32 -18.95 -10.47
N VAL A 131 -12.65 -17.97 -9.89
CA VAL A 131 -12.12 -16.77 -10.55
C VAL A 131 -10.64 -16.58 -10.20
N PRO A 132 -9.83 -16.03 -11.12
CA PRO A 132 -8.39 -15.89 -10.93
C PRO A 132 -8.04 -14.69 -10.06
N ALA A 133 -6.96 -14.82 -9.28
CA ALA A 133 -6.31 -13.72 -8.57
C ALA A 133 -4.88 -13.53 -9.12
N VAL A 134 -4.72 -12.65 -10.11
CA VAL A 134 -3.47 -12.49 -10.85
C VAL A 134 -2.71 -11.24 -10.38
N ASP A 135 -1.72 -11.46 -9.52
CA ASP A 135 -0.78 -10.44 -9.05
C ASP A 135 0.56 -10.48 -9.80
N GLY A 136 1.52 -9.67 -9.36
CA GLY A 136 2.87 -9.67 -9.93
C GLY A 136 3.64 -10.98 -9.73
N ASN A 137 3.32 -11.78 -8.72
CA ASN A 137 3.92 -13.10 -8.50
C ASN A 137 3.39 -14.08 -9.53
N VAL A 138 2.08 -14.12 -9.72
CA VAL A 138 1.42 -14.99 -10.70
C VAL A 138 1.89 -14.67 -12.12
N LEU A 139 1.94 -13.39 -12.49
CA LEU A 139 2.46 -12.96 -13.80
C LEU A 139 3.91 -13.42 -14.02
N ARG A 140 4.76 -13.35 -13.01
CA ARG A 140 6.15 -13.82 -13.08
C ARG A 140 6.24 -15.33 -13.23
N VAL A 141 5.46 -16.08 -12.45
CA VAL A 141 5.41 -17.54 -12.52
C VAL A 141 5.00 -17.97 -13.93
N PHE A 142 3.91 -17.44 -14.46
CA PHE A 142 3.41 -17.79 -15.77
C PHE A 142 4.32 -17.33 -16.92
N SER A 143 4.91 -16.12 -16.84
CA SER A 143 5.92 -15.67 -17.81
C SER A 143 7.08 -16.67 -17.92
N ARG A 144 7.58 -17.17 -16.78
CA ARG A 144 8.67 -18.16 -16.73
C ARG A 144 8.19 -19.55 -17.15
N LEU A 145 7.01 -19.98 -16.69
CA LEU A 145 6.46 -21.29 -17.00
C LEU A 145 6.32 -21.49 -18.52
N TYR A 146 5.83 -20.47 -19.21
CA TYR A 146 5.63 -20.49 -20.67
C TYR A 146 6.81 -19.88 -21.47
N ASN A 147 7.86 -19.42 -20.81
CA ASN A 147 8.97 -18.70 -21.44
C ASN A 147 8.51 -17.53 -22.32
N ASP A 148 7.49 -16.79 -21.85
CA ASP A 148 6.84 -15.74 -22.61
C ASP A 148 7.54 -14.38 -22.34
N PRO A 149 8.20 -13.78 -23.34
CA PRO A 149 8.94 -12.51 -23.17
C PRO A 149 8.06 -11.26 -23.26
N ALA A 150 6.74 -11.40 -23.43
CA ALA A 150 5.84 -10.26 -23.50
C ALA A 150 5.87 -9.44 -22.20
N ALA A 151 5.79 -8.12 -22.32
CA ALA A 151 5.86 -7.23 -21.16
C ALA A 151 4.60 -7.35 -20.29
N VAL A 152 4.73 -7.96 -19.12
CA VAL A 152 3.61 -8.23 -18.20
C VAL A 152 2.90 -6.98 -17.66
N THR A 153 3.46 -5.80 -17.91
CA THR A 153 2.84 -4.50 -17.57
C THR A 153 1.82 -4.04 -18.60
N GLU A 154 1.80 -4.66 -19.80
CA GLU A 154 0.84 -4.32 -20.85
C GLU A 154 -0.54 -4.94 -20.57
N PRO A 155 -1.64 -4.16 -20.66
CA PRO A 155 -2.99 -4.66 -20.32
C PRO A 155 -3.41 -5.88 -21.14
N ALA A 156 -3.09 -5.92 -22.43
CA ALA A 156 -3.42 -7.06 -23.30
C ALA A 156 -2.66 -8.33 -22.87
N VAL A 157 -1.39 -8.20 -22.50
CA VAL A 157 -0.56 -9.29 -22.00
C VAL A 157 -1.10 -9.81 -20.68
N LYS A 158 -1.44 -8.91 -19.75
CA LYS A 158 -2.04 -9.28 -18.49
C LYS A 158 -3.34 -10.05 -18.69
N LYS A 159 -4.21 -9.62 -19.60
CA LYS A 159 -5.45 -10.33 -19.95
C LYS A 159 -5.18 -11.74 -20.48
N ALA A 160 -4.20 -11.89 -21.39
CA ALA A 160 -3.82 -13.18 -21.93
C ALA A 160 -3.29 -14.13 -20.84
N PHE A 161 -2.43 -13.65 -19.93
CA PHE A 161 -1.95 -14.44 -18.79
C PHE A 161 -3.08 -14.82 -17.84
N THR A 162 -4.03 -13.92 -17.59
CA THR A 162 -5.21 -14.21 -16.76
C THR A 162 -6.03 -15.38 -17.35
N ALA A 163 -6.23 -15.39 -18.65
CA ALA A 163 -6.91 -16.50 -19.33
C ALA A 163 -6.15 -17.83 -19.13
N ARG A 164 -4.82 -17.83 -19.34
CA ARG A 164 -3.97 -19.02 -19.10
C ARG A 164 -4.03 -19.50 -17.64
N VAL A 165 -4.10 -18.60 -16.66
CA VAL A 165 -4.25 -18.97 -15.24
C VAL A 165 -5.58 -19.71 -15.04
N MET A 166 -6.67 -19.20 -15.63
CA MET A 166 -8.00 -19.81 -15.52
C MET A 166 -8.07 -21.20 -16.16
N GLU A 167 -7.35 -21.44 -17.28
CA GLU A 167 -7.30 -22.76 -17.95
C GLU A 167 -6.81 -23.87 -17.02
N HIS A 168 -6.05 -23.54 -16.00
CA HIS A 168 -5.48 -24.48 -15.03
C HIS A 168 -6.14 -24.42 -13.66
N GLN A 169 -7.09 -23.51 -13.43
CA GLN A 169 -7.73 -23.38 -12.14
C GLN A 169 -8.73 -24.52 -11.88
N PRO A 170 -8.54 -25.32 -10.83
CA PRO A 170 -9.47 -26.39 -10.50
C PRO A 170 -10.75 -25.79 -9.89
N PRO A 171 -11.94 -26.23 -10.30
CA PRO A 171 -13.20 -25.66 -9.82
C PRO A 171 -13.51 -25.99 -8.36
N ASP A 172 -12.91 -27.04 -7.81
CA ASP A 172 -13.09 -27.53 -6.45
C ASP A 172 -12.11 -26.91 -5.43
N ALA A 173 -11.03 -26.28 -5.90
CA ALA A 173 -10.04 -25.64 -5.03
C ALA A 173 -9.51 -24.31 -5.61
N PRO A 174 -10.37 -23.37 -6.06
CA PRO A 174 -9.92 -22.15 -6.73
C PRO A 174 -9.13 -21.21 -5.81
N GLY A 175 -9.51 -21.12 -4.55
CA GLY A 175 -8.83 -20.29 -3.56
C GLY A 175 -7.43 -20.80 -3.21
N ASP A 176 -7.30 -22.12 -3.02
CA ASP A 176 -6.01 -22.75 -2.74
C ASP A 176 -5.06 -22.64 -3.94
N TYR A 177 -5.58 -22.79 -5.15
CA TYR A 177 -4.81 -22.62 -6.38
C TYR A 177 -4.26 -21.20 -6.53
N ASN A 178 -5.09 -20.16 -6.30
CA ASN A 178 -4.65 -18.78 -6.33
C ASN A 178 -3.60 -18.50 -5.27
N GLN A 179 -3.81 -18.98 -4.03
CA GLN A 179 -2.83 -18.84 -2.94
C GLN A 179 -1.53 -19.59 -3.26
N ALA A 180 -1.62 -20.79 -3.85
CA ALA A 180 -0.46 -21.60 -4.21
C ALA A 180 0.42 -20.92 -5.27
N LEU A 181 -0.17 -20.26 -6.26
CA LEU A 181 0.57 -19.47 -7.26
C LEU A 181 1.29 -18.28 -6.63
N MET A 182 0.60 -17.55 -5.76
CA MET A 182 1.21 -16.42 -5.04
C MET A 182 2.35 -16.88 -4.14
N GLU A 183 2.15 -17.98 -3.42
CA GLU A 183 3.15 -18.56 -2.51
C GLU A 183 4.36 -19.10 -3.25
N LEU A 184 4.15 -19.79 -4.37
CA LEU A 184 5.23 -20.25 -5.27
C LEU A 184 6.08 -19.07 -5.74
N GLY A 185 5.41 -17.99 -6.15
CA GLY A 185 6.08 -16.75 -6.53
C GLY A 185 6.87 -16.11 -5.40
N ALA A 186 6.33 -16.13 -4.19
CA ALA A 186 6.98 -15.51 -3.03
C ALA A 186 8.18 -16.29 -2.49
N LEU A 187 8.13 -17.64 -2.51
CA LEU A 187 9.09 -18.51 -1.84
C LEU A 187 10.09 -19.18 -2.78
N VAL A 188 9.69 -19.51 -3.99
CA VAL A 188 10.46 -20.34 -4.92
C VAL A 188 10.82 -19.59 -6.19
N CYS A 189 9.82 -19.13 -6.91
CA CYS A 189 9.99 -18.38 -8.17
C CYS A 189 10.20 -16.88 -7.88
N VAL A 190 11.21 -16.56 -7.07
CA VAL A 190 11.44 -15.21 -6.51
C VAL A 190 11.74 -14.14 -7.57
N PRO A 191 11.43 -12.84 -7.28
CA PRO A 191 11.64 -11.75 -8.24
C PRO A 191 13.07 -11.27 -8.35
N ASN A 192 13.87 -11.44 -7.30
CA ASN A 192 15.25 -10.94 -7.21
C ASN A 192 16.22 -12.11 -7.00
N GLY A 193 17.29 -12.12 -7.78
CA GLY A 193 18.25 -13.24 -7.76
C GLY A 193 17.75 -14.49 -8.49
N ALA A 194 18.48 -15.58 -8.35
CA ALA A 194 18.14 -16.85 -9.00
C ALA A 194 16.90 -17.48 -8.33
N PRO A 195 15.88 -17.89 -9.12
CA PRO A 195 14.78 -18.65 -8.58
C PRO A 195 15.24 -20.03 -8.10
N LEU A 196 14.57 -20.56 -7.07
CA LEU A 196 14.91 -21.86 -6.47
C LEU A 196 14.30 -23.01 -7.28
N CYS A 197 14.71 -23.15 -8.55
CA CYS A 197 14.12 -24.08 -9.49
C CYS A 197 14.16 -25.55 -9.04
N GLU A 198 15.18 -25.93 -8.25
CA GLU A 198 15.31 -27.31 -7.73
C GLU A 198 14.25 -27.66 -6.67
N LYS A 199 13.61 -26.62 -6.08
CA LYS A 199 12.50 -26.77 -5.12
C LYS A 199 11.11 -26.53 -5.76
N CYS A 200 11.09 -26.24 -7.08
CA CYS A 200 9.87 -25.86 -7.76
C CYS A 200 9.06 -27.08 -8.17
N PRO A 201 7.78 -27.22 -7.77
CA PRO A 201 6.93 -28.34 -8.16
C PRO A 201 6.67 -28.36 -9.67
N LEU A 202 6.82 -27.22 -10.35
CA LEU A 202 6.61 -27.06 -11.79
C LEU A 202 7.92 -27.04 -12.60
N ALA A 203 9.04 -27.43 -12.01
CA ALA A 203 10.37 -27.34 -12.64
C ALA A 203 10.45 -28.11 -13.96
N HIS A 204 9.83 -29.28 -14.02
CA HIS A 204 9.80 -30.17 -15.19
C HIS A 204 8.89 -29.66 -16.33
N LEU A 205 7.96 -28.75 -16.04
CA LEU A 205 7.07 -28.10 -17.01
C LEU A 205 7.55 -26.72 -17.43
N CYS A 206 8.60 -26.18 -16.76
CA CYS A 206 8.99 -24.79 -16.91
C CYS A 206 9.86 -24.58 -18.16
N ALA A 207 9.31 -23.96 -19.20
CA ALA A 207 10.01 -23.69 -20.44
C ALA A 207 11.18 -22.69 -20.25
N ALA A 208 11.07 -21.70 -19.38
CA ALA A 208 12.17 -20.78 -19.10
C ALA A 208 13.34 -21.45 -18.36
N ARG A 209 13.07 -22.44 -17.49
CA ARG A 209 14.12 -23.27 -16.88
C ARG A 209 14.84 -24.10 -17.94
N ALA A 210 14.09 -24.76 -18.80
CA ALA A 210 14.64 -25.58 -19.87
C ALA A 210 15.50 -24.75 -20.84
N ALA A 211 15.08 -23.52 -21.13
CA ALA A 211 15.80 -22.60 -22.02
C ALA A 211 16.91 -21.78 -21.33
N GLY A 212 17.04 -21.85 -19.99
CA GLY A 212 18.02 -21.05 -19.24
C GLY A 212 17.69 -19.54 -19.12
N THR A 213 16.46 -19.12 -19.46
CA THR A 213 16.04 -17.71 -19.56
C THR A 213 15.29 -17.19 -18.33
N ALA A 214 15.18 -17.97 -17.26
CA ALA A 214 14.36 -17.63 -16.10
C ALA A 214 14.73 -16.29 -15.42
N LEU A 215 15.99 -15.85 -15.51
CA LEU A 215 16.45 -14.58 -14.97
C LEU A 215 16.04 -13.37 -15.82
N GLU A 216 15.74 -13.57 -17.09
CA GLU A 216 15.32 -12.51 -18.01
C GLU A 216 13.82 -12.17 -17.90
N LEU A 217 13.07 -13.02 -17.18
CA LEU A 217 11.62 -12.95 -17.08
C LEU A 217 11.14 -12.67 -15.65
N PRO A 218 10.03 -11.95 -15.47
CA PRO A 218 9.18 -11.36 -16.51
C PRO A 218 9.77 -10.06 -17.07
N ARG A 219 9.51 -9.77 -18.34
CA ARG A 219 9.83 -8.45 -18.89
C ARG A 219 8.76 -7.44 -18.48
N LYS A 220 9.20 -6.19 -18.30
CA LYS A 220 8.34 -5.05 -17.95
C LYS A 220 8.64 -3.91 -18.93
N ALA A 221 7.61 -3.14 -19.28
CA ALA A 221 7.82 -1.89 -19.98
C ALA A 221 8.66 -0.94 -19.12
N ALA A 222 9.47 -0.11 -19.77
CA ALA A 222 10.27 0.89 -19.07
C ALA A 222 9.36 1.81 -18.24
N PRO A 223 9.71 2.07 -16.96
CA PRO A 223 8.93 2.97 -16.14
C PRO A 223 8.99 4.39 -16.68
N LYS A 224 7.88 5.11 -16.62
CA LYS A 224 7.87 6.54 -16.93
C LYS A 224 8.77 7.29 -15.94
N PRO A 225 9.54 8.29 -16.38
CA PRO A 225 10.33 9.11 -15.47
C PRO A 225 9.44 9.83 -14.47
N ARG A 226 9.91 9.92 -13.21
CA ARG A 226 9.21 10.67 -12.17
C ARG A 226 9.41 12.16 -12.40
N ARG A 227 8.38 12.95 -12.08
CA ARG A 227 8.50 14.40 -12.02
C ARG A 227 9.30 14.78 -10.77
N LEU A 228 10.40 15.51 -10.93
CA LEU A 228 11.11 16.11 -9.81
C LEU A 228 10.36 17.35 -9.35
N GLN A 229 10.12 17.50 -8.07
CA GLN A 229 9.36 18.60 -7.49
C GLN A 229 10.08 19.14 -6.28
N PRO A 230 10.55 20.41 -6.31
CA PRO A 230 11.05 21.07 -5.13
C PRO A 230 9.93 21.29 -4.12
N VAL A 231 10.24 21.22 -2.85
CA VAL A 231 9.32 21.49 -1.75
C VAL A 231 10.06 22.27 -0.67
N THR A 232 9.54 23.43 -0.33
CA THR A 232 10.01 24.17 0.84
C THR A 232 9.08 23.93 2.01
N LEU A 233 9.61 23.61 3.18
CA LEU A 233 8.81 23.39 4.38
C LEU A 233 9.26 24.26 5.54
N ALA A 234 8.34 24.57 6.46
CA ALA A 234 8.61 25.24 7.71
C ALA A 234 8.19 24.31 8.87
N LEU A 235 9.17 23.96 9.71
CA LEU A 235 8.90 23.40 11.03
C LEU A 235 8.80 24.57 12.01
N LEU A 236 7.62 24.75 12.60
CA LEU A 236 7.42 25.78 13.63
C LEU A 236 7.22 25.08 14.97
N GLU A 237 8.03 25.44 15.93
CA GLU A 237 7.93 24.96 17.30
C GLU A 237 7.55 26.12 18.23
N SER A 238 6.50 25.92 19.01
CA SER A 238 6.05 26.82 20.06
C SER A 238 6.03 26.08 21.41
N PRO A 239 5.79 26.76 22.54
CA PRO A 239 5.55 26.08 23.82
C PRO A 239 4.40 25.07 23.81
N ALA A 240 3.44 25.19 22.86
CA ALA A 240 2.32 24.28 22.70
C ALA A 240 2.63 23.05 21.80
N GLY A 241 3.81 23.03 21.15
CA GLY A 241 4.24 21.96 20.26
C GLY A 241 4.55 22.42 18.84
N PHE A 242 4.38 21.56 17.86
CA PHE A 242 4.67 21.83 16.45
C PHE A 242 3.41 22.21 15.68
N LEU A 243 3.53 23.20 14.79
CA LEU A 243 2.43 23.57 13.90
C LEU A 243 2.28 22.54 12.80
N LEU A 244 1.11 21.93 12.73
CA LEU A 244 0.70 21.05 11.65
C LEU A 244 -0.41 21.69 10.82
N GLN A 245 -0.37 21.47 9.53
CA GLN A 245 -1.41 21.83 8.58
C GLN A 245 -2.06 20.57 8.03
N GLN A 246 -3.40 20.54 7.95
CA GLN A 246 -4.10 19.45 7.31
C GLN A 246 -4.08 19.62 5.79
N ARG A 247 -3.75 18.55 5.08
CA ARG A 247 -3.79 18.54 3.62
C ARG A 247 -5.23 18.53 3.08
N PRO A 248 -5.42 19.08 1.86
CA PRO A 248 -6.72 18.99 1.17
C PRO A 248 -7.20 17.54 1.09
N GLN A 249 -8.51 17.33 1.03
CA GLN A 249 -9.16 16.01 0.95
C GLN A 249 -8.93 15.30 -0.39
N LYS A 250 -8.24 15.93 -1.35
CA LYS A 250 -7.88 15.37 -2.66
C LYS A 250 -6.39 15.54 -2.95
N GLY A 251 -5.85 14.66 -3.78
CA GLY A 251 -4.45 14.71 -4.19
C GLY A 251 -3.51 13.85 -3.34
N LEU A 252 -2.22 14.16 -3.41
CA LEU A 252 -1.16 13.41 -2.73
C LEU A 252 -1.28 13.59 -1.22
N LEU A 253 -1.23 12.49 -0.46
CA LEU A 253 -1.33 12.47 1.01
C LEU A 253 -2.61 13.15 1.55
N ALA A 254 -3.69 13.14 0.79
CA ALA A 254 -4.94 13.83 1.11
C ALA A 254 -5.44 13.56 2.53
N GLY A 255 -5.92 14.61 3.21
CA GLY A 255 -6.49 14.55 4.56
C GLY A 255 -5.48 14.33 5.69
N LEU A 256 -4.22 14.03 5.39
CA LEU A 256 -3.19 13.79 6.41
C LEU A 256 -2.60 15.11 6.95
N TRP A 257 -1.99 15.03 8.11
CA TRP A 257 -1.30 16.15 8.74
C TRP A 257 0.16 16.24 8.26
N GLN A 258 0.68 17.45 8.18
CA GLN A 258 2.04 17.73 7.73
C GLN A 258 2.57 19.03 8.34
N PRO A 259 3.90 19.26 8.33
CA PRO A 259 4.46 20.60 8.52
C PRO A 259 3.91 21.57 7.45
N VAL A 260 3.90 22.87 7.73
CA VAL A 260 3.57 23.86 6.70
C VAL A 260 4.55 23.75 5.55
N LEU A 261 4.06 23.69 4.31
CA LEU A 261 4.92 23.53 3.13
C LEU A 261 4.34 24.17 1.85
N TRP A 262 5.26 24.41 0.91
CA TRP A 262 4.96 24.92 -0.44
C TRP A 262 5.55 23.97 -1.47
N GLU A 263 4.67 23.38 -2.26
CA GLU A 263 5.04 22.44 -3.33
C GLU A 263 5.36 23.16 -4.63
N GLY A 264 6.39 22.69 -5.33
CA GLY A 264 6.83 23.25 -6.61
C GLY A 264 7.76 24.44 -6.48
N GLU A 265 8.10 24.85 -5.27
CA GLU A 265 8.87 26.07 -5.03
C GLU A 265 10.09 25.82 -4.12
N THR A 266 11.17 26.54 -4.42
CA THR A 266 12.35 26.67 -3.54
C THR A 266 12.37 28.09 -3.04
N LEU A 267 12.00 28.28 -1.78
CA LEU A 267 11.88 29.60 -1.14
C LEU A 267 13.10 29.88 -0.27
N ALA A 268 13.58 31.13 -0.29
CA ALA A 268 14.54 31.61 0.68
C ALA A 268 13.87 31.83 2.05
N ALA A 269 14.67 31.82 3.13
CA ALA A 269 14.15 31.95 4.49
C ALA A 269 13.26 33.20 4.69
N GLY A 270 13.64 34.35 4.11
CA GLY A 270 12.83 35.58 4.17
C GLY A 270 11.47 35.45 3.49
N GLU A 271 11.38 34.70 2.37
CA GLU A 271 10.13 34.45 1.68
C GLU A 271 9.23 33.52 2.49
N VAL A 272 9.83 32.50 3.14
CA VAL A 272 9.11 31.60 4.06
C VAL A 272 8.50 32.39 5.21
N LEU A 273 9.29 33.28 5.85
CA LEU A 273 8.81 34.12 6.95
C LEU A 273 7.65 35.01 6.49
N ALA A 274 7.77 35.68 5.35
CA ALA A 274 6.71 36.53 4.80
C ALA A 274 5.41 35.75 4.56
N ARG A 275 5.50 34.53 4.05
CA ARG A 275 4.33 33.67 3.83
C ARG A 275 3.69 33.18 5.13
N LEU A 276 4.51 32.85 6.14
CA LEU A 276 4.02 32.50 7.47
C LEU A 276 3.26 33.67 8.11
N GLN A 277 3.80 34.89 8.00
CA GLN A 277 3.13 36.12 8.48
C GLN A 277 1.81 36.36 7.74
N ALA A 278 1.78 36.13 6.43
CA ALA A 278 0.53 36.19 5.63
C ALA A 278 -0.51 35.17 6.05
N MET A 279 -0.10 34.01 6.58
CA MET A 279 -0.97 33.02 7.19
C MET A 279 -1.46 33.39 8.59
N GLY A 280 -0.98 34.51 9.16
CA GLY A 280 -1.33 34.93 10.52
C GLY A 280 -0.39 34.40 11.61
N VAL A 281 0.74 33.79 11.24
CA VAL A 281 1.72 33.31 12.21
C VAL A 281 2.59 34.48 12.69
N ASN A 282 2.64 34.68 13.99
CA ASN A 282 3.64 35.57 14.62
C ASN A 282 5.00 34.85 14.65
N THR A 283 5.90 35.24 13.75
CA THR A 283 7.23 34.62 13.62
C THR A 283 8.22 35.05 14.71
N GLY A 284 7.86 36.01 15.56
CA GLY A 284 8.76 36.50 16.59
C GLY A 284 10.02 37.15 16.01
N THR A 285 11.08 37.14 16.81
CA THR A 285 12.41 37.70 16.47
C THR A 285 13.49 36.61 16.31
N ALA A 286 13.15 35.35 16.48
CA ALA A 286 14.11 34.27 16.37
C ALA A 286 14.60 34.09 14.91
N ALA A 287 15.91 33.86 14.78
CA ALA A 287 16.49 33.57 13.48
C ALA A 287 16.06 32.13 13.00
N PRO A 288 15.67 31.98 11.75
CA PRO A 288 15.37 30.66 11.21
C PRO A 288 16.64 29.80 11.08
N GLU A 289 16.53 28.53 11.48
CA GLU A 289 17.58 27.54 11.33
C GLU A 289 17.31 26.72 10.05
N ALA A 290 18.36 26.52 9.23
CA ALA A 290 18.20 25.71 8.01
C ALA A 290 17.98 24.22 8.35
N LEU A 291 16.95 23.62 7.78
CA LEU A 291 16.72 22.18 7.88
C LEU A 291 17.62 21.40 6.90
N PRO A 292 18.06 20.19 7.26
CA PRO A 292 18.78 19.34 6.34
C PRO A 292 17.92 19.01 5.11
N ALA A 293 18.54 19.04 3.92
CA ALA A 293 17.87 18.62 2.71
C ALA A 293 17.45 17.15 2.79
N ALA A 294 16.27 16.85 2.30
CA ALA A 294 15.76 15.48 2.27
C ALA A 294 15.03 15.21 0.95
N LYS A 295 14.87 13.92 0.62
CA LYS A 295 14.05 13.53 -0.52
C LYS A 295 13.06 12.43 -0.16
N HIS A 296 11.94 12.43 -0.85
CA HIS A 296 10.97 11.36 -0.77
C HIS A 296 10.47 10.98 -2.16
N ILE A 297 10.39 9.66 -2.41
CA ILE A 297 10.04 9.11 -3.71
C ILE A 297 8.62 8.52 -3.63
N PHE A 298 7.70 9.13 -4.37
CA PHE A 298 6.38 8.57 -4.66
C PHE A 298 6.38 7.84 -6.01
N SER A 299 5.28 7.23 -6.38
CA SER A 299 5.17 6.47 -7.63
C SER A 299 5.48 7.31 -8.88
N HIS A 300 5.02 8.58 -8.92
CA HIS A 300 5.09 9.46 -10.10
C HIS A 300 5.78 10.81 -9.85
N ILE A 301 6.11 11.11 -8.60
CA ILE A 301 6.77 12.36 -8.17
C ILE A 301 7.91 12.00 -7.22
N GLU A 302 8.99 12.77 -7.28
CA GLU A 302 10.07 12.76 -6.30
C GLU A 302 10.18 14.15 -5.70
N TRP A 303 9.92 14.27 -4.39
CA TRP A 303 10.08 15.51 -3.64
C TRP A 303 11.53 15.72 -3.25
N HIS A 304 12.05 16.90 -3.57
CA HIS A 304 13.32 17.43 -3.08
C HIS A 304 12.99 18.52 -2.08
N MET A 305 13.16 18.20 -0.80
CA MET A 305 12.72 19.02 0.32
C MET A 305 13.87 19.82 0.91
N SER A 306 13.62 21.10 1.17
CA SER A 306 14.44 22.00 1.98
C SER A 306 13.52 22.83 2.87
N GLY A 307 14.05 23.60 3.82
CA GLY A 307 13.20 24.45 4.66
C GLY A 307 13.91 25.00 5.87
N ILE A 308 13.12 25.49 6.80
CA ILE A 308 13.57 26.11 8.04
C ILE A 308 12.89 25.49 9.26
N LEU A 309 13.60 25.49 10.39
CA LEU A 309 13.04 25.35 11.72
C LEU A 309 12.97 26.79 12.33
N LEU A 310 11.84 27.10 12.94
CA LEU A 310 11.63 28.40 13.58
C LEU A 310 10.95 28.20 14.95
N HIS A 311 11.55 28.72 15.98
CA HIS A 311 10.95 28.82 17.32
C HIS A 311 10.09 30.07 17.41
N VAL A 312 8.80 29.89 17.71
CA VAL A 312 7.82 30.97 17.73
C VAL A 312 7.19 31.15 19.13
N PRO A 313 6.70 32.34 19.48
CA PRO A 313 5.98 32.52 20.74
C PRO A 313 4.67 31.72 20.76
N ALA A 314 4.14 31.52 21.98
CA ALA A 314 2.80 30.92 22.13
C ALA A 314 1.77 31.81 21.44
N GLN A 315 0.92 31.18 20.63
CA GLN A 315 -0.09 31.84 19.82
C GLN A 315 -1.16 30.84 19.40
N ASP A 316 -2.31 31.34 18.97
CA ASP A 316 -3.35 30.51 18.37
C ASP A 316 -2.90 29.91 17.01
N ALA A 317 -3.41 28.76 16.65
CA ALA A 317 -3.12 28.16 15.36
C ALA A 317 -3.89 28.88 14.25
N PRO A 318 -3.24 29.12 13.09
CA PRO A 318 -3.95 29.63 11.91
C PRO A 318 -5.06 28.67 11.44
N ALA A 319 -5.99 29.18 10.65
CA ALA A 319 -7.07 28.38 10.07
C ALA A 319 -6.52 27.15 9.32
N GLY A 320 -7.08 25.97 9.59
CA GLY A 320 -6.65 24.71 9.00
C GLY A 320 -5.34 24.13 9.55
N CYS A 321 -4.83 24.74 10.65
CA CYS A 321 -3.64 24.27 11.36
C CYS A 321 -3.97 23.95 12.83
N VAL A 322 -3.06 23.19 13.46
CA VAL A 322 -3.12 22.86 14.89
C VAL A 322 -1.71 22.92 15.48
N TRP A 323 -1.61 23.30 16.74
CA TRP A 323 -0.40 23.09 17.53
C TRP A 323 -0.47 21.72 18.18
N ALA A 324 0.39 20.80 17.76
CA ALA A 324 0.43 19.44 18.27
C ALA A 324 1.59 19.23 19.22
N SER A 325 1.32 18.86 20.47
CA SER A 325 2.37 18.46 21.41
C SER A 325 3.10 17.21 20.92
N ARG A 326 4.27 16.90 21.50
CA ARG A 326 5.02 15.69 21.15
C ARG A 326 4.22 14.42 21.44
N GLU A 327 3.44 14.41 22.51
CA GLU A 327 2.53 13.32 22.88
C GLU A 327 1.39 13.18 21.86
N ALA A 328 0.76 14.30 21.46
CA ALA A 328 -0.30 14.30 20.45
C ALA A 328 0.20 13.84 19.07
N LEU A 329 1.44 14.21 18.68
CA LEU A 329 2.08 13.71 17.47
C LEU A 329 2.24 12.19 17.48
N GLN A 330 2.47 11.60 18.64
CA GLN A 330 2.57 10.14 18.77
C GLN A 330 1.19 9.46 18.80
N ALA A 331 0.22 10.04 19.49
CA ALA A 331 -1.06 9.41 19.79
C ALA A 331 -2.15 9.72 18.75
N GLU A 332 -2.21 10.93 18.21
CA GLU A 332 -3.37 11.45 17.47
C GLU A 332 -3.06 11.77 16.01
N TYR A 333 -2.01 12.60 15.78
CA TYR A 333 -1.73 13.10 14.43
C TYR A 333 -0.89 12.14 13.61
N THR A 334 -1.40 11.73 12.45
CA THR A 334 -0.67 10.85 11.52
C THR A 334 0.22 11.68 10.60
N LEU A 335 1.54 11.54 10.77
CA LEU A 335 2.53 12.15 9.89
C LEU A 335 2.96 11.14 8.81
N PRO A 336 2.79 11.47 7.50
CA PRO A 336 3.27 10.62 6.41
C PRO A 336 4.76 10.31 6.47
N GLY A 337 5.13 9.13 6.01
CA GLY A 337 6.54 8.71 5.90
C GLY A 337 7.40 9.63 5.02
N ALA A 338 6.78 10.48 4.20
CA ALA A 338 7.48 11.53 3.44
C ALA A 338 8.28 12.47 4.34
N PHE A 339 7.80 12.71 5.57
CA PHE A 339 8.44 13.62 6.54
C PHE A 339 9.32 12.90 7.56
N LYS A 340 9.67 11.62 7.33
CA LYS A 340 10.47 10.81 8.26
C LYS A 340 11.78 11.48 8.68
N SER A 341 12.44 12.19 7.76
CA SER A 341 13.70 12.89 8.05
C SER A 341 13.52 14.02 9.09
N TYR A 342 12.37 14.64 9.09
CA TYR A 342 12.04 15.77 9.97
C TYR A 342 11.27 15.33 11.22
N LYS A 343 10.56 14.19 11.17
CA LYS A 343 9.82 13.64 12.32
C LYS A 343 10.72 13.48 13.54
N LYS A 344 12.02 13.18 13.35
CA LYS A 344 13.00 13.04 14.43
C LYS A 344 13.25 14.35 15.22
N LEU A 345 12.96 15.50 14.62
CA LEU A 345 13.08 16.80 15.29
C LEU A 345 11.82 17.14 16.09
N MET A 346 10.72 16.47 15.78
CA MET A 346 9.39 16.75 16.33
C MET A 346 8.99 15.79 17.46
N VAL A 347 9.68 14.63 17.58
CA VAL A 347 9.31 13.55 18.52
C VAL A 347 10.44 13.25 19.47
#